data_31b9dd346db3aeaf61e90349dc9faecf
#
_entry.id   31b9dd346db3aeaf61e90349dc9faecf
#
_cell.length_a   1.000
_cell.length_b   1.000
_cell.length_c   1.000
_cell.angle_alpha   90.00
_cell.angle_beta   90.00
_cell.angle_gamma   90.00
#
_symmetry.space_group_name_H-M   'P 1'
#
loop_
_entity.id
_entity.type
_entity.pdbx_description
1 polymer ?
#
loop_
_entity_poly.entity_id
_entity_poly.type
_entity_poly.pdbx_seq_one_letter_code
_entity_poly.pdbx_strand_id
1 'polypeptide(L)'
;MARWIVLLLTLVFTSLPALADGKLDKARSEVRDSSSKSASSQWSSNDSDSNSDCDSDSSFLGSLLGSLLSSLFSSDSENALVSESADGSSSFMVGGNAVISGLTAPWWIPRSLVGDNDEVLLFADYPYAGGWDGYFVNQDPEPDWTKRWSGRFLAESGSNFDGLQKHGGRLRLDSTSRWGLDSEWNFRRESLSSGHDTLWNGDLNLVYRFAQGQRAAFYTGLGVNWLSDRFGSNAGFNFTYGADFYPAKPWVLSGSIDWGTLGHTSVFHGRATVGLMLKRWELFTGYDYYKLGGTSLPSYVAGVQLHF
;
A
#
# COMPACT_ATOMS: atom_id res chain seq x y z
N MET A 1 -22.52 -22.13 10.78
CA MET A 1 -21.42 -21.16 10.71
C MET A 1 -21.77 -19.93 9.85
N ALA A 2 -22.32 -20.05 8.66
CA ALA A 2 -22.64 -18.89 7.80
C ALA A 2 -23.56 -17.81 8.42
N ARG A 3 -24.55 -18.20 9.25
CA ARG A 3 -25.45 -17.26 9.92
C ARG A 3 -24.78 -16.33 10.94
N TRP A 4 -23.72 -16.77 11.59
CA TRP A 4 -22.97 -15.96 12.56
C TRP A 4 -22.02 -14.99 11.89
N ILE A 5 -21.51 -15.33 10.71
CA ILE A 5 -20.62 -14.47 9.92
C ILE A 5 -21.39 -13.27 9.35
N VAL A 6 -22.63 -13.48 8.88
CA VAL A 6 -23.52 -12.40 8.42
C VAL A 6 -23.87 -11.46 9.58
N LEU A 7 -24.14 -11.99 10.77
CA LEU A 7 -24.42 -11.19 11.98
C LEU A 7 -23.21 -10.36 12.43
N LEU A 8 -21.98 -10.88 12.34
CA LEU A 8 -20.76 -10.13 12.63
C LEU A 8 -20.51 -9.03 11.61
N LEU A 9 -20.75 -9.27 10.33
CA LEU A 9 -20.64 -8.24 9.27
C LEU A 9 -21.68 -7.11 9.45
N THR A 10 -22.90 -7.44 9.87
CA THR A 10 -23.93 -6.41 10.12
C THR A 10 -23.68 -5.61 11.39
N LEU A 11 -23.04 -6.18 12.42
CA LEU A 11 -22.73 -5.47 13.66
C LEU A 11 -21.63 -4.41 13.49
N VAL A 12 -20.70 -4.60 12.57
CA VAL A 12 -19.62 -3.65 12.28
C VAL A 12 -20.16 -2.35 11.65
N PHE A 13 -21.35 -2.37 11.06
CA PHE A 13 -21.89 -1.26 10.29
C PHE A 13 -23.01 -0.45 10.97
N THR A 14 -23.43 -0.80 12.18
CA THR A 14 -24.41 -0.03 12.95
C THR A 14 -23.76 0.92 13.97
N SER A 15 -22.67 1.58 13.60
CA SER A 15 -22.14 2.67 14.40
C SER A 15 -23.13 3.85 14.37
N LEU A 16 -23.55 4.29 15.56
CA LEU A 16 -24.27 5.57 15.71
C LEU A 16 -23.43 6.66 15.04
N PRO A 17 -24.06 7.59 14.30
CA PRO A 17 -23.34 8.66 13.63
C PRO A 17 -22.74 9.58 14.70
N ALA A 18 -21.47 9.41 15.02
CA ALA A 18 -20.69 10.43 15.68
C ALA A 18 -20.56 11.62 14.71
N LEU A 19 -20.59 12.83 15.24
CA LEU A 19 -20.38 14.04 14.43
C LEU A 19 -18.88 14.24 14.26
N ALA A 20 -18.45 14.40 13.02
CA ALA A 20 -17.04 14.58 12.67
C ALA A 20 -16.67 16.06 12.54
N ASP A 21 -15.37 16.34 12.59
CA ASP A 21 -14.77 17.68 12.67
C ASP A 21 -14.51 18.36 11.31
N GLY A 22 -15.12 17.91 10.21
CA GLY A 22 -14.86 18.44 8.86
C GLY A 22 -13.50 18.02 8.29
N LYS A 23 -13.09 16.78 8.54
CA LYS A 23 -11.81 16.22 8.06
C LYS A 23 -11.73 16.16 6.54
N LEU A 24 -12.84 15.89 5.85
CA LEU A 24 -12.87 15.87 4.39
C LEU A 24 -12.68 17.28 3.80
N ASP A 25 -13.26 18.30 4.43
CA ASP A 25 -13.08 19.68 3.99
C ASP A 25 -11.64 20.15 4.20
N LYS A 26 -11.03 19.79 5.33
CA LYS A 26 -9.62 20.06 5.61
C LYS A 26 -8.69 19.33 4.62
N ALA A 27 -8.92 18.05 4.33
CA ALA A 27 -8.16 17.30 3.35
C ALA A 27 -8.24 17.93 1.96
N ARG A 28 -9.41 18.42 1.59
CA ARG A 28 -9.68 19.12 0.33
C ARG A 28 -8.97 20.47 0.24
N SER A 29 -8.97 21.25 1.31
CA SER A 29 -8.31 22.56 1.35
C SER A 29 -6.79 22.42 1.13
N GLU A 30 -6.16 21.39 1.67
CA GLU A 30 -4.74 21.15 1.47
C GLU A 30 -4.35 20.95 -0.01
N VAL A 31 -5.18 20.24 -0.79
CA VAL A 31 -4.94 20.08 -2.22
C VAL A 31 -5.11 21.38 -3.00
N ARG A 32 -6.06 22.23 -2.60
CA ARG A 32 -6.35 23.51 -3.28
C ARG A 32 -5.37 24.60 -2.94
N ASP A 33 -5.04 24.76 -1.68
CA ASP A 33 -4.12 25.82 -1.22
C ASP A 33 -2.73 25.61 -1.77
N SER A 34 -2.29 24.36 -1.93
CA SER A 34 -1.04 24.04 -2.58
C SER A 34 -1.05 24.42 -4.07
N SER A 35 -2.18 24.28 -4.76
CA SER A 35 -2.32 24.67 -6.18
C SER A 35 -2.30 26.20 -6.36
N SER A 36 -2.85 26.97 -5.42
CA SER A 36 -2.87 28.43 -5.51
C SER A 36 -1.50 29.06 -5.25
N LYS A 37 -0.70 28.50 -4.37
CA LYS A 37 0.68 28.95 -4.09
C LYS A 37 1.61 28.79 -5.30
N SER A 38 1.47 27.74 -6.08
CA SER A 38 2.30 27.55 -7.28
C SER A 38 1.92 28.49 -8.43
N ALA A 39 0.66 28.85 -8.54
CA ALA A 39 0.22 29.83 -9.56
C ALA A 39 0.71 31.26 -9.27
N SER A 40 0.88 31.62 -7.99
CA SER A 40 1.34 32.95 -7.59
C SER A 40 2.84 33.14 -7.66
N SER A 41 3.65 32.06 -7.63
CA SER A 41 5.11 32.14 -7.69
C SER A 41 5.67 32.32 -9.10
N GLN A 42 4.86 32.19 -10.15
CA GLN A 42 5.27 32.34 -11.53
C GLN A 42 5.25 33.80 -12.07
N TRP A 43 4.80 34.78 -11.28
CA TRP A 43 4.66 36.18 -11.68
C TRP A 43 5.36 37.19 -10.76
N SER A 44 6.45 36.83 -10.09
CA SER A 44 7.26 37.77 -9.35
C SER A 44 8.74 37.49 -9.55
N SER A 45 9.27 37.93 -10.68
CA SER A 45 10.68 38.22 -10.83
C SER A 45 10.88 39.71 -10.56
N ASN A 46 11.38 40.07 -9.37
CA ASN A 46 12.44 41.02 -9.13
C ASN A 46 12.64 41.31 -7.63
N ASP A 47 13.91 41.17 -7.27
CA ASP A 47 14.67 41.85 -6.22
C ASP A 47 14.32 41.68 -4.74
N SER A 48 15.30 41.12 -4.09
CA SER A 48 15.96 41.53 -2.85
C SER A 48 16.10 40.41 -1.80
N ASP A 49 17.35 40.23 -1.43
CA ASP A 49 17.90 39.42 -0.33
C ASP A 49 17.06 39.42 0.95
N SER A 50 16.70 38.24 1.42
CA SER A 50 16.70 37.91 2.85
C SER A 50 16.63 36.39 3.04
N ASN A 51 17.64 35.87 3.75
CA ASN A 51 17.68 34.53 4.30
C ASN A 51 16.40 34.21 5.08
N SER A 52 15.69 33.18 4.68
CA SER A 52 14.75 32.45 5.53
C SER A 52 14.84 30.98 5.16
N ASP A 53 15.30 30.20 6.13
CA ASP A 53 15.41 28.76 6.09
C ASP A 53 14.04 28.15 5.75
N CYS A 54 13.94 27.57 4.56
CA CYS A 54 12.83 26.71 4.18
C CYS A 54 13.18 25.30 4.62
N ASP A 55 12.76 24.94 5.83
CA ASP A 55 12.69 23.55 6.27
C ASP A 55 11.71 22.80 5.37
N SER A 56 12.27 22.07 4.43
CA SER A 56 11.54 21.18 3.55
C SER A 56 11.16 19.91 4.31
N ASP A 57 9.85 19.58 4.33
CA ASP A 57 9.24 18.35 4.88
C ASP A 57 9.76 17.02 4.30
N SER A 58 10.94 17.00 3.72
CA SER A 58 11.67 15.78 3.36
C SER A 58 12.20 15.00 4.59
N SER A 59 12.15 15.60 5.79
CA SER A 59 12.67 15.00 7.01
C SER A 59 11.82 13.84 7.56
N PHE A 60 10.49 13.81 7.29
CA PHE A 60 9.61 12.78 7.83
C PHE A 60 9.84 11.41 7.18
N LEU A 61 9.95 11.36 5.84
CA LEU A 61 10.27 10.11 5.12
C LEU A 61 11.70 9.65 5.41
N GLY A 62 12.65 10.59 5.52
CA GLY A 62 14.01 10.29 5.94
C GLY A 62 14.09 9.79 7.38
N SER A 63 13.28 10.34 8.29
CA SER A 63 13.19 9.89 9.69
C SER A 63 12.51 8.53 9.82
N LEU A 64 11.43 8.25 9.07
CA LEU A 64 10.77 6.94 9.05
C LEU A 64 11.66 5.85 8.44
N LEU A 65 12.29 6.14 7.30
CA LEU A 65 13.25 5.22 6.70
C LEU A 65 14.48 5.05 7.60
N GLY A 66 14.96 6.12 8.23
CA GLY A 66 16.05 6.08 9.17
C GLY A 66 15.74 5.26 10.43
N SER A 67 14.53 5.41 11.00
CA SER A 67 14.09 4.63 12.17
C SER A 67 13.83 3.16 11.86
N LEU A 68 13.26 2.86 10.69
CA LEU A 68 13.08 1.47 10.21
C LEU A 68 14.44 0.82 9.91
N LEU A 69 15.34 1.54 9.26
CA LEU A 69 16.70 1.06 9.01
C LEU A 69 17.48 0.88 10.32
N SER A 70 17.40 1.80 11.27
CA SER A 70 18.08 1.66 12.56
C SER A 70 17.54 0.49 13.38
N SER A 71 16.23 0.22 13.35
CA SER A 71 15.63 -0.94 14.03
C SER A 71 15.99 -2.29 13.39
N LEU A 72 16.28 -2.30 12.09
CA LEU A 72 16.74 -3.50 11.36
C LEU A 72 18.25 -3.77 11.52
N PHE A 73 19.03 -2.74 11.84
CA PHE A 73 20.50 -2.86 11.98
C PHE A 73 21.01 -2.77 13.42
N SER A 74 20.16 -2.61 14.42
CA SER A 74 20.51 -2.71 15.84
C SER A 74 20.36 -4.14 16.37
N SER A 75 20.92 -5.13 15.72
CA SER A 75 21.17 -6.41 16.38
C SER A 75 22.64 -6.49 16.73
N ASP A 76 22.91 -6.44 18.02
CA ASP A 76 24.18 -6.81 18.62
C ASP A 76 24.65 -8.16 18.06
N SER A 77 25.71 -8.15 17.29
CA SER A 77 26.57 -9.31 17.09
C SER A 77 28.01 -8.88 17.17
N GLU A 78 28.51 -8.81 18.39
CA GLU A 78 29.91 -9.04 18.67
C GLU A 78 30.27 -10.47 18.21
N ASN A 79 31.39 -10.56 17.53
CA ASN A 79 32.16 -11.72 17.08
C ASN A 79 32.00 -12.12 15.59
N ALA A 80 32.80 -11.47 14.77
CA ALA A 80 33.39 -12.10 13.59
C ALA A 80 34.82 -11.62 13.42
N LEU A 81 35.72 -12.52 13.71
CA LEU A 81 37.16 -12.59 13.52
C LEU A 81 37.74 -11.61 12.50
N VAL A 82 38.58 -10.70 13.02
CA VAL A 82 39.57 -9.94 12.27
C VAL A 82 40.66 -10.89 11.80
N SER A 83 40.74 -11.12 10.51
CA SER A 83 41.95 -11.62 9.86
C SER A 83 42.68 -10.40 9.30
N GLU A 84 43.77 -10.11 9.92
CA GLU A 84 44.72 -9.06 9.57
C GLU A 84 45.45 -9.47 8.28
N SER A 85 45.32 -8.65 7.23
CA SER A 85 46.24 -8.63 6.11
C SER A 85 46.50 -7.18 5.75
N ALA A 86 47.72 -6.74 6.05
CA ALA A 86 48.25 -5.45 5.67
C ALA A 86 48.33 -5.35 4.13
N ASP A 87 47.59 -4.42 3.52
CA ASP A 87 48.15 -3.52 2.51
C ASP A 87 47.22 -2.31 2.30
N GLY A 88 47.83 -1.12 2.30
CA GLY A 88 47.12 0.15 2.29
C GLY A 88 46.50 0.45 0.93
N SER A 89 45.27 0.85 0.95
CA SER A 89 44.46 1.62 -0.04
C SER A 89 43.11 1.00 -0.41
N SER A 90 42.20 0.71 0.55
CA SER A 90 40.85 0.30 0.22
C SER A 90 39.74 0.73 1.21
N SER A 91 39.96 1.75 2.02
CA SER A 91 38.96 2.17 3.02
C SER A 91 37.76 2.99 2.46
N PHE A 92 37.72 3.31 1.15
CA PHE A 92 36.61 4.05 0.54
C PHE A 92 35.49 3.16 -0.08
N MET A 93 35.81 1.90 -0.40
CA MET A 93 34.86 1.00 -1.07
C MET A 93 33.92 0.24 -0.12
N VAL A 94 34.29 0.09 1.15
CA VAL A 94 33.47 -0.69 2.11
C VAL A 94 32.18 0.05 2.50
N GLY A 95 32.24 1.38 2.62
CA GLY A 95 31.07 2.20 2.92
C GLY A 95 30.05 2.25 1.78
N GLY A 96 30.51 2.27 0.52
CA GLY A 96 29.65 2.32 -0.66
C GLY A 96 28.79 1.05 -0.81
N ASN A 97 29.38 -0.12 -0.61
CA ASN A 97 28.67 -1.39 -0.74
C ASN A 97 27.58 -1.57 0.35
N ALA A 98 27.85 -1.16 1.58
CA ALA A 98 26.89 -1.23 2.67
C ALA A 98 25.69 -0.29 2.44
N VAL A 99 25.92 0.92 1.94
CA VAL A 99 24.84 1.88 1.61
C VAL A 99 24.00 1.37 0.44
N ILE A 100 24.63 0.88 -0.64
CA ILE A 100 23.92 0.31 -1.80
C ILE A 100 23.12 -0.91 -1.36
N SER A 101 23.68 -1.80 -0.55
CA SER A 101 22.97 -2.97 -0.02
C SER A 101 21.76 -2.57 0.85
N GLY A 102 21.88 -1.51 1.66
CA GLY A 102 20.78 -0.97 2.46
C GLY A 102 19.67 -0.39 1.60
N LEU A 103 20.00 0.40 0.59
CA LEU A 103 19.01 0.99 -0.32
C LEU A 103 18.29 -0.05 -1.19
N THR A 104 18.94 -1.14 -1.54
CA THR A 104 18.34 -2.23 -2.32
C THR A 104 17.68 -3.32 -1.47
N ALA A 105 17.81 -3.27 -0.15
CA ALA A 105 17.24 -4.23 0.79
C ALA A 105 15.73 -4.48 0.58
N PRO A 106 14.87 -3.48 0.33
CA PRO A 106 13.45 -3.70 0.08
C PRO A 106 13.16 -4.61 -1.13
N TRP A 107 14.11 -4.80 -2.03
CA TRP A 107 13.98 -5.67 -3.22
C TRP A 107 14.64 -7.03 -3.05
N TRP A 108 15.88 -7.11 -2.55
CA TRP A 108 16.56 -8.39 -2.45
C TRP A 108 16.15 -9.23 -1.23
N ILE A 109 15.78 -8.60 -0.09
CA ILE A 109 15.31 -9.33 1.10
C ILE A 109 14.05 -10.15 0.79
N PRO A 110 12.97 -9.58 0.20
CA PRO A 110 11.80 -10.37 -0.18
C PRO A 110 12.12 -11.52 -1.14
N ARG A 111 12.98 -11.29 -2.13
CA ARG A 111 13.38 -12.34 -3.09
C ARG A 111 14.06 -13.51 -2.38
N SER A 112 14.97 -13.21 -1.44
CA SER A 112 15.66 -14.25 -0.65
C SER A 112 14.68 -14.98 0.28
N LEU A 113 13.75 -14.26 0.91
CA LEU A 113 12.76 -14.84 1.83
C LEU A 113 11.82 -15.83 1.15
N VAL A 114 11.40 -15.56 -0.08
CA VAL A 114 10.47 -16.43 -0.82
C VAL A 114 11.19 -17.47 -1.67
N GLY A 115 12.51 -17.41 -1.78
CA GLY A 115 13.30 -18.31 -2.62
C GLY A 115 13.02 -18.12 -4.11
N ASP A 116 12.85 -16.87 -4.57
CA ASP A 116 12.52 -16.56 -5.96
C ASP A 116 13.73 -16.81 -6.87
N ASN A 117 13.61 -17.80 -7.75
CA ASN A 117 14.62 -18.20 -8.74
C ASN A 117 14.29 -17.69 -10.15
N ASP A 118 13.47 -16.66 -10.29
CA ASP A 118 12.96 -16.10 -11.55
C ASP A 118 12.15 -17.11 -12.41
N GLU A 119 11.69 -18.20 -11.81
CA GLU A 119 10.82 -19.17 -12.48
C GLU A 119 9.43 -18.56 -12.78
N VAL A 120 8.84 -19.06 -13.87
CA VAL A 120 7.46 -18.74 -14.21
C VAL A 120 6.54 -19.56 -13.33
N LEU A 121 5.85 -18.90 -12.40
CA LEU A 121 4.83 -19.53 -11.57
C LEU A 121 3.44 -19.33 -12.18
N LEU A 122 2.64 -20.37 -12.16
CA LEU A 122 1.21 -20.32 -12.49
C LEU A 122 0.41 -19.89 -11.26
N PHE A 123 -0.80 -19.43 -11.47
CA PHE A 123 -1.74 -19.16 -10.38
C PHE A 123 -2.64 -20.39 -10.17
N ALA A 124 -2.87 -20.77 -8.93
CA ALA A 124 -4.01 -21.60 -8.59
C ALA A 124 -5.32 -20.88 -8.96
N ASP A 125 -6.39 -21.59 -9.20
CA ASP A 125 -7.72 -21.01 -9.48
C ASP A 125 -8.15 -19.97 -8.43
N TYR A 126 -7.81 -20.25 -7.19
CA TYR A 126 -7.90 -19.39 -6.02
C TYR A 126 -6.89 -19.90 -4.97
N PRO A 127 -6.49 -19.10 -4.00
CA PRO A 127 -5.60 -19.58 -2.94
C PRO A 127 -6.07 -20.88 -2.32
N TYR A 128 -5.16 -21.86 -2.22
CA TYR A 128 -5.42 -23.21 -1.71
C TYR A 128 -6.32 -24.10 -2.59
N ALA A 129 -6.53 -23.78 -3.87
CA ALA A 129 -7.24 -24.66 -4.80
C ALA A 129 -6.49 -25.99 -5.02
N GLY A 130 -7.23 -27.05 -5.36
CA GLY A 130 -6.65 -28.37 -5.62
C GLY A 130 -5.97 -29.03 -4.41
N GLY A 131 -6.12 -28.47 -3.21
CA GLY A 131 -5.37 -28.92 -2.02
C GLY A 131 -3.93 -28.38 -1.95
N TRP A 132 -3.57 -27.46 -2.84
CA TRP A 132 -2.27 -26.80 -2.85
C TRP A 132 -2.11 -25.90 -1.62
N ASP A 133 -0.88 -25.83 -1.11
CA ASP A 133 -0.59 -25.03 0.08
C ASP A 133 0.05 -23.70 -0.34
N GLY A 134 -0.81 -22.76 -0.77
CA GLY A 134 -0.40 -21.45 -1.27
C GLY A 134 -1.25 -20.97 -2.45
N TYR A 135 -0.71 -20.07 -3.25
CA TYR A 135 -1.38 -19.51 -4.42
C TYR A 135 -0.61 -19.70 -5.72
N PHE A 136 0.72 -19.72 -5.66
CA PHE A 136 1.58 -19.84 -6.83
C PHE A 136 2.07 -21.28 -6.99
N VAL A 137 2.04 -21.78 -8.22
CA VAL A 137 2.25 -23.19 -8.56
C VAL A 137 3.38 -23.32 -9.57
N ASN A 138 4.33 -24.22 -9.29
CA ASN A 138 5.44 -24.59 -10.19
C ASN A 138 5.47 -26.10 -10.49
N GLN A 139 4.30 -26.71 -10.65
CA GLN A 139 4.18 -28.15 -10.93
C GLN A 139 4.24 -28.46 -12.43
N ASP A 140 4.98 -29.51 -12.79
CA ASP A 140 5.01 -30.08 -14.13
C ASP A 140 4.61 -31.57 -14.03
N PRO A 141 3.57 -32.05 -14.76
CA PRO A 141 2.72 -31.29 -15.69
C PRO A 141 1.80 -30.26 -14.99
N GLU A 142 1.46 -29.18 -15.74
CA GLU A 142 0.55 -28.14 -15.26
C GLU A 142 -0.80 -28.74 -14.84
N PRO A 143 -1.25 -28.58 -13.59
CA PRO A 143 -2.55 -29.09 -13.16
C PRO A 143 -3.72 -28.30 -13.78
N ASP A 144 -4.85 -28.96 -14.03
CA ASP A 144 -6.06 -28.37 -14.63
C ASP A 144 -6.68 -27.22 -13.80
N TRP A 145 -6.33 -27.12 -12.51
CA TRP A 145 -6.80 -26.04 -11.60
C TRP A 145 -5.83 -24.85 -11.55
N THR A 146 -4.94 -24.73 -12.52
CA THR A 146 -4.02 -23.58 -12.65
C THR A 146 -4.36 -22.70 -13.84
N LYS A 147 -3.88 -21.48 -13.81
CA LYS A 147 -4.11 -20.48 -14.86
C LYS A 147 -2.94 -19.50 -14.98
N ARG A 148 -2.86 -18.86 -16.16
CA ARG A 148 -1.79 -17.89 -16.48
C ARG A 148 -2.16 -16.45 -16.13
N TRP A 149 -3.42 -16.19 -15.79
CA TRP A 149 -3.94 -14.91 -15.36
C TRP A 149 -4.71 -15.07 -14.08
N SER A 150 -4.60 -14.10 -13.20
CA SER A 150 -5.35 -14.02 -11.96
C SER A 150 -6.06 -12.69 -11.89
N GLY A 151 -7.34 -12.72 -11.55
CA GLY A 151 -8.13 -11.55 -11.25
C GLY A 151 -8.64 -11.58 -9.81
N ARG A 152 -8.63 -10.42 -9.15
CA ARG A 152 -9.19 -10.22 -7.81
C ARG A 152 -10.06 -8.97 -7.82
N PHE A 153 -11.30 -9.11 -7.42
CA PHE A 153 -12.21 -7.99 -7.21
C PHE A 153 -12.61 -7.92 -5.75
N LEU A 154 -12.36 -6.81 -5.12
CA LEU A 154 -12.63 -6.54 -3.73
C LEU A 154 -13.72 -5.49 -3.60
N ALA A 155 -14.65 -5.70 -2.68
CA ALA A 155 -15.62 -4.71 -2.24
C ALA A 155 -15.59 -4.62 -0.71
N GLU A 156 -15.54 -3.41 -0.18
CA GLU A 156 -15.40 -3.18 1.25
C GLU A 156 -16.23 -2.00 1.74
N SER A 157 -16.41 -2.00 3.05
CA SER A 157 -16.92 -0.87 3.79
C SER A 157 -16.10 -0.68 5.06
N GLY A 158 -15.94 0.56 5.49
CA GLY A 158 -15.14 0.91 6.65
C GLY A 158 -15.68 2.11 7.40
N SER A 159 -15.21 2.28 8.63
CA SER A 159 -15.54 3.40 9.48
C SER A 159 -14.38 3.71 10.44
N ASN A 160 -14.24 4.95 10.82
CA ASN A 160 -13.37 5.37 11.92
C ASN A 160 -14.10 5.44 13.28
N PHE A 161 -15.42 5.13 13.29
CA PHE A 161 -16.33 5.29 14.45
C PHE A 161 -16.49 6.73 14.95
N ASP A 162 -15.98 7.72 14.21
CA ASP A 162 -16.00 9.14 14.50
C ASP A 162 -16.58 9.92 13.30
N GLY A 163 -17.70 9.44 12.77
CA GLY A 163 -18.48 10.09 11.71
C GLY A 163 -17.95 9.92 10.28
N LEU A 164 -16.78 9.33 10.07
CA LEU A 164 -16.25 9.04 8.75
C LEU A 164 -16.60 7.61 8.33
N GLN A 165 -17.21 7.48 7.16
CA GLN A 165 -17.49 6.19 6.50
C GLN A 165 -16.71 6.10 5.18
N LYS A 166 -16.26 4.90 4.84
CA LYS A 166 -15.58 4.56 3.58
C LYS A 166 -16.31 3.39 2.92
N HIS A 167 -16.54 3.48 1.62
CA HIS A 167 -16.95 2.36 0.77
C HIS A 167 -15.95 2.26 -0.37
N GLY A 168 -15.38 1.10 -0.58
CA GLY A 168 -14.30 0.93 -1.55
C GLY A 168 -14.50 -0.27 -2.46
N GLY A 169 -13.86 -0.20 -3.62
CA GLY A 169 -13.67 -1.30 -4.55
C GLY A 169 -12.24 -1.32 -5.05
N ARG A 170 -11.68 -2.52 -5.27
CA ARG A 170 -10.36 -2.69 -5.86
C ARG A 170 -10.40 -3.82 -6.87
N LEU A 171 -9.80 -3.58 -8.02
CA LEU A 171 -9.59 -4.58 -9.06
C LEU A 171 -8.09 -4.77 -9.25
N ARG A 172 -7.63 -6.01 -9.13
CA ARG A 172 -6.27 -6.37 -9.44
C ARG A 172 -6.23 -7.49 -10.47
N LEU A 173 -5.44 -7.31 -11.51
CA LEU A 173 -5.18 -8.27 -12.56
C LEU A 173 -3.68 -8.56 -12.61
N ASP A 174 -3.31 -9.81 -12.53
CA ASP A 174 -1.92 -10.27 -12.52
C ASP A 174 -1.68 -11.30 -13.63
N SER A 175 -0.51 -11.29 -14.26
CA SER A 175 -0.09 -12.29 -15.26
C SER A 175 1.12 -13.10 -14.79
N THR A 176 1.36 -14.23 -15.39
CA THR A 176 2.57 -15.05 -15.14
C THR A 176 3.86 -14.36 -15.57
N SER A 177 3.78 -13.34 -16.43
CA SER A 177 4.91 -12.46 -16.79
C SER A 177 5.31 -11.48 -15.68
N ARG A 178 4.70 -11.60 -14.48
CA ARG A 178 4.90 -10.78 -13.29
C ARG A 178 4.32 -9.36 -13.38
N TRP A 179 3.82 -8.93 -14.53
CA TRP A 179 3.12 -7.67 -14.70
C TRP A 179 1.65 -7.78 -14.35
N GLY A 180 1.12 -6.72 -13.79
CA GLY A 180 -0.28 -6.62 -13.42
C GLY A 180 -0.80 -5.18 -13.44
N LEU A 181 -2.10 -5.05 -13.27
CA LEU A 181 -2.80 -3.79 -13.12
C LEU A 181 -3.51 -3.80 -11.77
N ASP A 182 -3.42 -2.70 -11.04
CA ASP A 182 -4.08 -2.51 -9.75
C ASP A 182 -4.84 -1.19 -9.77
N SER A 183 -6.11 -1.21 -9.46
CA SER A 183 -6.93 -0.01 -9.42
C SER A 183 -7.87 -0.03 -8.23
N GLU A 184 -7.87 1.05 -7.47
CA GLU A 184 -8.68 1.23 -6.27
C GLU A 184 -9.58 2.46 -6.40
N TRP A 185 -10.82 2.34 -5.89
CA TRP A 185 -11.82 3.40 -5.86
C TRP A 185 -12.43 3.47 -4.47
N ASN A 186 -12.44 4.64 -3.86
CA ASN A 186 -12.96 4.88 -2.52
C ASN A 186 -13.96 6.04 -2.54
N PHE A 187 -15.12 5.78 -2.02
CA PHE A 187 -16.11 6.78 -1.67
C PHE A 187 -16.06 7.01 -0.16
N ARG A 188 -15.75 8.24 0.25
CA ARG A 188 -15.72 8.65 1.65
C ARG A 188 -16.86 9.60 1.95
N ARG A 189 -17.54 9.37 3.07
CA ARG A 189 -18.64 10.21 3.55
C ARG A 189 -18.39 10.58 5.01
N GLU A 190 -18.51 11.86 5.31
CA GLU A 190 -18.38 12.41 6.64
C GLU A 190 -19.71 12.98 7.10
N SER A 191 -20.16 12.62 8.32
CA SER A 191 -21.38 13.12 8.93
C SER A 191 -21.05 14.34 9.76
N LEU A 192 -21.61 15.51 9.40
CA LEU A 192 -21.43 16.79 10.06
C LEU A 192 -22.73 17.21 10.75
N SER A 193 -22.66 18.15 11.71
CA SER A 193 -23.83 18.73 12.36
C SER A 193 -24.77 19.46 11.39
N SER A 194 -24.23 19.98 10.28
CA SER A 194 -24.96 20.71 9.24
C SER A 194 -25.31 19.86 8.01
N GLY A 195 -25.07 18.53 8.03
CA GLY A 195 -25.33 17.65 6.91
C GLY A 195 -24.26 16.58 6.70
N HIS A 196 -23.84 16.38 5.47
CA HIS A 196 -22.77 15.42 5.14
C HIS A 196 -21.85 15.97 4.05
N ASP A 197 -20.60 15.58 4.12
CA ASP A 197 -19.61 15.85 3.07
C ASP A 197 -19.17 14.55 2.41
N THR A 198 -18.77 14.60 1.13
CA THR A 198 -18.41 13.43 0.35
C THR A 198 -17.18 13.67 -0.50
N LEU A 199 -16.39 12.62 -0.69
CA LEU A 199 -15.15 12.66 -1.44
C LEU A 199 -14.96 11.33 -2.16
N TRP A 200 -14.54 11.38 -3.43
CA TRP A 200 -14.06 10.23 -4.19
C TRP A 200 -12.54 10.30 -4.31
N ASN A 201 -11.86 9.23 -4.05
CA ASN A 201 -10.43 9.11 -4.31
C ASN A 201 -10.08 7.69 -4.73
N GLY A 202 -8.95 7.54 -5.38
CA GLY A 202 -8.45 6.25 -5.81
C GLY A 202 -7.12 6.35 -6.51
N ASP A 203 -6.71 5.25 -7.10
CA ASP A 203 -5.49 5.13 -7.87
C ASP A 203 -5.63 4.13 -9.03
N LEU A 204 -4.65 4.19 -9.92
CA LEU A 204 -4.45 3.23 -11.00
C LEU A 204 -2.96 3.01 -11.16
N ASN A 205 -2.49 1.79 -10.95
CA ASN A 205 -1.09 1.43 -10.93
C ASN A 205 -0.78 0.30 -11.92
N LEU A 206 0.30 0.43 -12.65
CA LEU A 206 0.98 -0.69 -13.31
C LEU A 206 1.91 -1.32 -12.28
N VAL A 207 1.72 -2.59 -11.97
CA VAL A 207 2.46 -3.30 -10.92
C VAL A 207 3.35 -4.38 -11.49
N TYR A 208 4.47 -4.63 -10.82
CA TYR A 208 5.40 -5.71 -11.12
C TYR A 208 5.69 -6.53 -9.87
N ARG A 209 5.48 -7.86 -9.94
CA ARG A 209 5.86 -8.79 -8.87
C ARG A 209 7.34 -9.10 -8.96
N PHE A 210 8.12 -8.41 -8.15
CA PHE A 210 9.58 -8.54 -8.15
C PHE A 210 10.09 -9.72 -7.31
N ALA A 211 9.26 -10.26 -6.41
CA ALA A 211 9.56 -11.46 -5.63
C ALA A 211 8.30 -12.32 -5.49
N GLN A 212 8.42 -13.62 -5.78
CA GLN A 212 7.30 -14.55 -5.68
C GLN A 212 7.79 -15.95 -5.28
N GLY A 213 7.00 -16.60 -4.47
CA GLY A 213 7.17 -17.99 -4.07
C GLY A 213 5.81 -18.63 -3.85
N GLN A 214 5.75 -19.90 -3.53
CA GLN A 214 4.50 -20.66 -3.39
C GLN A 214 3.46 -19.94 -2.49
N ARG A 215 3.90 -19.37 -1.38
CA ARG A 215 3.04 -18.81 -0.32
C ARG A 215 3.11 -17.30 -0.16
N ALA A 216 3.90 -16.61 -0.98
CA ALA A 216 4.05 -15.18 -0.86
C ALA A 216 4.39 -14.53 -2.18
N ALA A 217 3.95 -13.29 -2.36
CA ALA A 217 4.36 -12.43 -3.44
C ALA A 217 4.55 -11.00 -2.96
N PHE A 218 5.60 -10.36 -3.46
CA PHE A 218 5.87 -8.95 -3.24
C PHE A 218 5.80 -8.23 -4.58
N TYR A 219 5.21 -7.06 -4.57
CA TYR A 219 5.04 -6.27 -5.77
C TYR A 219 5.35 -4.79 -5.51
N THR A 220 5.72 -4.11 -6.56
CA THR A 220 5.88 -2.66 -6.60
C THR A 220 5.21 -2.14 -7.85
N GLY A 221 4.84 -0.88 -7.88
CA GLY A 221 4.18 -0.29 -9.04
C GLY A 221 4.27 1.22 -9.08
N LEU A 222 3.98 1.74 -10.26
CA LEU A 222 3.90 3.16 -10.54
C LEU A 222 2.55 3.47 -11.18
N GLY A 223 2.00 4.61 -10.86
CA GLY A 223 0.69 4.98 -11.36
C GLY A 223 0.28 6.40 -11.04
N VAL A 224 -1.03 6.59 -10.97
CA VAL A 224 -1.67 7.88 -10.77
C VAL A 224 -2.66 7.79 -9.62
N ASN A 225 -2.54 8.70 -8.65
CA ASN A 225 -3.57 8.99 -7.67
C ASN A 225 -4.57 9.99 -8.27
N TRP A 226 -5.82 9.88 -7.89
CA TRP A 226 -6.84 10.85 -8.23
C TRP A 226 -7.77 11.12 -7.05
N LEU A 227 -8.30 12.33 -7.01
CA LEU A 227 -9.31 12.78 -6.05
C LEU A 227 -10.32 13.61 -6.79
N SER A 228 -11.60 13.38 -6.54
CA SER A 228 -12.71 14.10 -7.15
C SER A 228 -13.77 14.44 -6.12
N ASP A 229 -14.25 15.64 -6.17
CA ASP A 229 -15.34 16.15 -5.35
C ASP A 229 -16.26 17.10 -6.13
N ARG A 230 -17.24 17.70 -5.44
CA ARG A 230 -18.17 18.70 -6.01
C ARG A 230 -17.50 19.97 -6.55
N PHE A 231 -16.24 20.20 -6.28
CA PHE A 231 -15.53 21.42 -6.66
C PHE A 231 -14.48 21.20 -7.75
N GLY A 232 -14.17 19.94 -8.08
CA GLY A 232 -13.20 19.59 -9.12
C GLY A 232 -12.51 18.28 -8.90
N SER A 233 -11.53 18.00 -9.74
CA SER A 233 -10.70 16.80 -9.66
C SER A 233 -9.22 17.16 -9.75
N ASN A 234 -8.40 16.42 -9.02
CA ASN A 234 -6.95 16.51 -9.02
C ASN A 234 -6.37 15.13 -9.27
N ALA A 235 -5.21 15.09 -9.91
CA ALA A 235 -4.45 13.87 -10.12
C ALA A 235 -2.99 14.10 -9.75
N GLY A 236 -2.26 13.03 -9.49
CA GLY A 236 -0.85 13.10 -9.18
C GLY A 236 -0.17 11.74 -9.27
N PHE A 237 1.11 11.71 -9.03
CA PHE A 237 1.93 10.50 -9.08
C PHE A 237 1.60 9.55 -7.93
N ASN A 238 1.62 8.25 -8.20
CA ASN A 238 1.54 7.19 -7.18
C ASN A 238 2.68 6.19 -7.34
N PHE A 239 3.29 5.81 -6.21
CA PHE A 239 4.15 4.65 -6.08
C PHE A 239 3.50 3.68 -5.09
N THR A 240 3.40 2.42 -5.45
CA THR A 240 2.87 1.36 -4.59
C THR A 240 3.93 0.30 -4.29
N TYR A 241 3.89 -0.23 -3.07
CA TYR A 241 4.65 -1.39 -2.64
C TYR A 241 3.77 -2.26 -1.76
N GLY A 242 3.73 -3.56 -2.02
CA GLY A 242 2.86 -4.43 -1.24
C GLY A 242 3.28 -5.89 -1.26
N ALA A 243 2.60 -6.66 -0.42
CA ALA A 243 2.83 -8.09 -0.27
C ALA A 243 1.53 -8.82 0.03
N ASP A 244 1.43 -10.04 -0.51
CA ASP A 244 0.38 -11.00 -0.20
C ASP A 244 1.02 -12.27 0.37
N PHE A 245 0.49 -12.77 1.49
CA PHE A 245 0.95 -13.97 2.16
C PHE A 245 -0.18 -14.98 2.32
N TYR A 246 0.12 -16.24 2.06
CA TYR A 246 -0.76 -17.39 2.18
C TYR A 246 -0.14 -18.40 3.15
N PRO A 247 -0.13 -18.11 4.48
CA PRO A 247 0.67 -18.88 5.45
C PRO A 247 0.18 -20.32 5.59
N ALA A 248 -1.11 -20.51 5.69
CA ALA A 248 -1.79 -21.81 5.76
C ALA A 248 -3.29 -21.60 5.54
N LYS A 249 -3.96 -22.57 4.91
CA LYS A 249 -5.43 -22.54 4.72
C LYS A 249 -6.14 -22.41 6.06
N PRO A 250 -7.12 -21.50 6.20
CA PRO A 250 -7.73 -20.65 5.18
C PRO A 250 -7.21 -19.20 5.15
N TRP A 251 -6.09 -18.90 5.78
CA TRP A 251 -5.64 -17.55 6.06
C TRP A 251 -4.96 -16.87 4.88
N VAL A 252 -5.30 -15.60 4.66
CA VAL A 252 -4.63 -14.69 3.73
C VAL A 252 -4.25 -13.43 4.49
N LEU A 253 -3.02 -12.97 4.32
CA LEU A 253 -2.54 -11.71 4.85
C LEU A 253 -2.10 -10.83 3.68
N SER A 254 -2.60 -9.60 3.61
CA SER A 254 -2.21 -8.66 2.56
C SER A 254 -1.86 -7.32 3.17
N GLY A 255 -0.83 -6.69 2.63
CA GLY A 255 -0.42 -5.35 3.03
C GLY A 255 0.05 -4.55 1.84
N SER A 256 -0.26 -3.26 1.82
CA SER A 256 0.25 -2.32 0.82
C SER A 256 0.51 -0.95 1.44
N ILE A 257 1.46 -0.25 0.87
CA ILE A 257 1.72 1.16 1.10
C ILE A 257 1.82 1.86 -0.23
N ASP A 258 1.14 2.99 -0.33
CA ASP A 258 1.17 3.87 -1.47
C ASP A 258 1.66 5.24 -1.00
N TRP A 259 2.53 5.87 -1.77
CA TRP A 259 2.92 7.25 -1.53
C TRP A 259 3.13 7.99 -2.84
N GLY A 260 2.80 9.25 -2.81
CA GLY A 260 2.83 10.05 -4.02
C GLY A 260 2.34 11.46 -3.78
N THR A 261 1.72 12.02 -4.80
CA THR A 261 1.20 13.39 -4.77
C THR A 261 -0.23 13.46 -5.29
N LEU A 262 -0.95 14.50 -4.87
CA LEU A 262 -2.20 14.97 -5.48
C LEU A 262 -2.06 16.47 -5.70
N GLY A 263 -1.89 16.89 -6.96
CA GLY A 263 -1.40 18.24 -7.22
C GLY A 263 -0.02 18.43 -6.58
N HIS A 264 0.08 19.36 -5.64
CA HIS A 264 1.32 19.62 -4.87
C HIS A 264 1.32 19.05 -3.45
N THR A 265 0.26 18.35 -3.05
CA THR A 265 0.11 17.80 -1.71
C THR A 265 0.58 16.35 -1.68
N SER A 266 1.32 15.97 -0.63
CA SER A 266 1.75 14.59 -0.43
C SER A 266 0.61 13.67 -0.06
N VAL A 267 0.64 12.45 -0.60
CA VAL A 267 -0.30 11.37 -0.27
C VAL A 267 0.48 10.21 0.34
N PHE A 268 -0.05 9.66 1.40
CA PHE A 268 0.37 8.39 1.95
C PHE A 268 -0.86 7.53 2.24
N HIS A 269 -0.87 6.31 1.74
CA HIS A 269 -1.93 5.34 2.01
C HIS A 269 -1.28 4.03 2.46
N GLY A 270 -1.68 3.54 3.60
CA GLY A 270 -1.22 2.26 4.17
C GLY A 270 -2.39 1.37 4.47
N ARG A 271 -2.30 0.10 4.09
CA ARG A 271 -3.36 -0.88 4.26
C ARG A 271 -2.80 -2.20 4.75
N ALA A 272 -3.47 -2.82 5.72
CA ALA A 272 -3.17 -4.17 6.18
C ALA A 272 -4.48 -4.92 6.42
N THR A 273 -4.58 -6.14 5.88
CA THR A 273 -5.79 -6.98 5.99
C THR A 273 -5.45 -8.41 6.37
N VAL A 274 -6.39 -9.06 7.05
CA VAL A 274 -6.41 -10.48 7.31
C VAL A 274 -7.70 -11.06 6.75
N GLY A 275 -7.59 -12.10 5.93
CA GLY A 275 -8.69 -12.73 5.21
C GLY A 275 -8.81 -14.23 5.50
N LEU A 276 -10.00 -14.74 5.25
CA LEU A 276 -10.36 -16.15 5.34
C LEU A 276 -10.89 -16.63 3.98
N MET A 277 -10.19 -17.57 3.36
CA MET A 277 -10.59 -18.16 2.08
C MET A 277 -11.72 -19.15 2.22
N LEU A 278 -12.80 -18.91 1.48
CA LEU A 278 -13.96 -19.78 1.31
C LEU A 278 -14.12 -20.11 -0.18
N LYS A 279 -13.32 -21.03 -0.69
CA LYS A 279 -13.17 -21.31 -2.13
C LYS A 279 -12.66 -20.06 -2.85
N ARG A 280 -13.45 -19.50 -3.79
CA ARG A 280 -13.11 -18.29 -4.57
C ARG A 280 -13.40 -16.98 -3.82
N TRP A 281 -14.09 -17.05 -2.68
CA TRP A 281 -14.43 -15.90 -1.86
C TRP A 281 -13.47 -15.78 -0.68
N GLU A 282 -12.99 -14.59 -0.45
CA GLU A 282 -12.22 -14.22 0.73
C GLU A 282 -13.06 -13.23 1.55
N LEU A 283 -13.28 -13.55 2.80
CA LEU A 283 -13.84 -12.61 3.78
C LEU A 283 -12.68 -12.00 4.54
N PHE A 284 -12.58 -10.68 4.55
CA PHE A 284 -11.45 -10.02 5.21
C PHE A 284 -11.89 -8.89 6.12
N THR A 285 -10.99 -8.54 7.03
CA THR A 285 -11.04 -7.32 7.83
C THR A 285 -9.64 -6.73 7.93
N GLY A 286 -9.54 -5.43 8.26
CA GLY A 286 -8.26 -4.79 8.34
C GLY A 286 -8.31 -3.34 8.73
N TYR A 287 -7.20 -2.68 8.53
CA TYR A 287 -7.00 -1.27 8.81
C TYR A 287 -6.51 -0.55 7.54
N ASP A 288 -7.11 0.60 7.29
CA ASP A 288 -6.84 1.48 6.16
C ASP A 288 -6.47 2.87 6.72
N TYR A 289 -5.29 3.33 6.40
CA TYR A 289 -4.78 4.62 6.85
C TYR A 289 -4.46 5.48 5.63
N TYR A 290 -5.29 6.48 5.37
CA TYR A 290 -5.10 7.42 4.28
C TYR A 290 -4.71 8.79 4.86
N LYS A 291 -3.62 9.37 4.37
CA LYS A 291 -3.13 10.69 4.78
C LYS A 291 -2.94 11.56 3.54
N LEU A 292 -3.49 12.75 3.58
CA LEU A 292 -3.39 13.77 2.54
C LEU A 292 -2.86 15.06 3.17
N GLY A 293 -1.61 15.41 2.86
CA GLY A 293 -0.92 16.50 3.54
C GLY A 293 -0.86 16.30 5.07
N GLY A 294 -1.41 17.22 5.82
CA GLY A 294 -1.53 17.16 7.29
C GLY A 294 -2.75 16.38 7.79
N THR A 295 -3.71 16.03 6.92
CA THR A 295 -4.99 15.42 7.31
C THR A 295 -4.96 13.91 7.17
N SER A 296 -5.32 13.18 8.23
CA SER A 296 -5.40 11.72 8.26
C SER A 296 -6.85 11.23 8.33
N LEU A 297 -7.17 10.20 7.55
CA LEU A 297 -8.49 9.59 7.41
C LEU A 297 -8.39 8.07 7.67
N PRO A 298 -8.13 7.64 8.92
CA PRO A 298 -8.04 6.22 9.26
C PRO A 298 -9.42 5.57 9.20
N SER A 299 -9.46 4.26 8.88
CA SER A 299 -10.70 3.46 8.88
C SER A 299 -10.40 2.00 9.19
N TYR A 300 -11.23 1.39 10.00
CA TYR A 300 -11.33 -0.06 10.07
C TYR A 300 -12.20 -0.52 8.91
N VAL A 301 -11.74 -1.51 8.17
CA VAL A 301 -12.41 -2.00 6.96
C VAL A 301 -12.78 -3.47 7.10
N ALA A 302 -13.89 -3.86 6.50
CA ALA A 302 -14.27 -5.24 6.31
C ALA A 302 -14.94 -5.40 4.95
N GLY A 303 -14.78 -6.56 4.33
CA GLY A 303 -15.30 -6.76 2.99
C GLY A 303 -15.19 -8.19 2.50
N VAL A 304 -15.46 -8.31 1.22
CA VAL A 304 -15.35 -9.56 0.47
C VAL A 304 -14.48 -9.36 -0.75
N GLN A 305 -13.70 -10.38 -1.09
CA GLN A 305 -12.88 -10.41 -2.30
C GLN A 305 -13.21 -11.68 -3.09
N LEU A 306 -13.42 -11.53 -4.38
CA LEU A 306 -13.61 -12.62 -5.34
C LEU A 306 -12.32 -12.86 -6.12
N HIS A 307 -11.85 -14.10 -6.14
CA HIS A 307 -10.74 -14.56 -6.97
C HIS A 307 -11.27 -15.28 -8.23
N PHE A 308 -10.82 -14.86 -9.41
CA PHE A 308 -11.29 -15.40 -10.70
C PHE A 308 -10.16 -15.51 -11.74
#